data_4591d4a7c2f9794db4805ba6dbef3f92
#
_entry.id   4591d4a7c2f9794db4805ba6dbef3f92
#
_cell.length_a   1.000
_cell.length_b   1.000
_cell.length_c   1.000
_cell.angle_alpha   90.00
_cell.angle_beta   90.00
_cell.angle_gamma   90.00
#
_symmetry.space_group_name_H-M   'P 1'
#
loop_
_entity.id
_entity.type
_entity.pdbx_description
1 polymer ?
#
loop_
_entity_poly.entity_id
_entity_poly.type
_entity_poly.pdbx_seq_one_letter_code
_entity_poly.pdbx_strand_id
1 'polypeptide(L)'
;MIAQWIIEYDEKYNHTLGYRRMCNYINRKHDKHYNKKRIHRLMNLLGIKSEIRRSRHSCTKSKPCVAENILKRDFFATAPNQKWTTDVTEFRIPMDDRKLYLSAILDLYDRSIVSYVLSFRNDNLLVFNTFDKAVEKYPDAHPLYHSDRGFQYTSKIFQDKLLAHGMEQSMSRVGSCIDNGPVEGFWGIVKTECFYNRSFSSMDELIKAIEEYIHYYNYERYQERFNNLAPMEVWEAALHNEHPVQYPIPENKRILAFWTMIKEKQHKSA
;
A
#
# COMPACT_ATOMS: atom_id res chain seq x y z
N MET A 1 13.54 -31.90 -1.03
CA MET A 1 13.30 -30.88 -2.08
C MET A 1 12.21 -29.88 -1.67
N ILE A 2 10.88 -30.18 -1.68
CA ILE A 2 9.83 -29.18 -1.34
C ILE A 2 10.00 -28.64 0.08
N ALA A 3 10.27 -29.48 1.08
CA ALA A 3 10.49 -29.05 2.45
C ALA A 3 11.68 -28.07 2.58
N GLN A 4 12.72 -28.30 1.82
CA GLN A 4 13.89 -27.43 1.76
C GLN A 4 13.53 -26.03 1.22
N TRP A 5 12.77 -25.97 0.13
CA TRP A 5 12.28 -24.69 -0.42
C TRP A 5 11.34 -23.94 0.55
N ILE A 6 10.52 -24.69 1.30
CA ILE A 6 9.66 -24.07 2.34
C ILE A 6 10.53 -23.42 3.41
N ILE A 7 11.57 -24.09 3.91
CA ILE A 7 12.48 -23.55 4.92
C ILE A 7 13.24 -22.35 4.36
N GLU A 8 13.83 -22.47 3.18
CA GLU A 8 14.58 -21.40 2.51
C GLU A 8 13.73 -20.12 2.31
N TYR A 9 12.49 -20.27 1.81
CA TYR A 9 11.62 -19.11 1.61
C TYR A 9 11.04 -18.57 2.91
N ASP A 10 10.82 -19.39 3.93
CA ASP A 10 10.40 -18.95 5.24
C ASP A 10 11.46 -18.05 5.89
N GLU A 11 12.72 -18.47 5.84
CA GLU A 11 13.86 -17.68 6.31
C GLU A 11 14.08 -16.42 5.46
N LYS A 12 14.12 -16.55 4.12
CA LYS A 12 14.32 -15.44 3.19
C LYS A 12 13.30 -14.33 3.39
N TYR A 13 12.04 -14.67 3.66
CA TYR A 13 10.95 -13.71 3.82
C TYR A 13 10.51 -13.52 5.29
N ASN A 14 11.43 -13.81 6.23
CA ASN A 14 11.30 -13.52 7.66
C ASN A 14 9.98 -14.03 8.27
N HIS A 15 9.64 -15.28 8.00
CA HIS A 15 8.48 -15.99 8.55
C HIS A 15 7.12 -15.30 8.24
N THR A 16 7.06 -14.48 7.18
CA THR A 16 5.84 -13.74 6.82
C THR A 16 4.98 -14.44 5.78
N LEU A 17 5.48 -15.51 5.14
CA LEU A 17 4.75 -16.23 4.12
C LEU A 17 3.74 -17.22 4.69
N GLY A 18 2.44 -16.91 4.62
CA GLY A 18 1.39 -17.91 4.83
C GLY A 18 1.38 -18.96 3.71
N TYR A 19 0.81 -20.16 3.98
CA TYR A 19 0.83 -21.31 3.06
C TYR A 19 0.35 -20.98 1.62
N ARG A 20 -0.57 -20.03 1.43
CA ARG A 20 -1.03 -19.63 0.09
C ARG A 20 0.09 -18.92 -0.68
N ARG A 21 0.73 -17.93 -0.07
CA ARG A 21 1.87 -17.23 -0.67
C ARG A 21 3.04 -18.16 -0.87
N MET A 22 3.39 -19.00 0.12
CA MET A 22 4.44 -20.02 0.03
C MET A 22 4.20 -20.92 -1.18
N CYS A 23 2.98 -21.40 -1.40
CA CYS A 23 2.63 -22.23 -2.55
C CYS A 23 2.85 -21.48 -3.88
N ASN A 24 2.46 -20.21 -3.96
CA ASN A 24 2.65 -19.40 -5.14
C ASN A 24 4.13 -19.18 -5.45
N TYR A 25 4.95 -18.86 -4.43
CA TYR A 25 6.40 -18.70 -4.59
C TYR A 25 7.05 -19.97 -5.14
N ILE A 26 6.79 -21.11 -4.51
CA ILE A 26 7.35 -22.39 -4.94
C ILE A 26 6.94 -22.71 -6.37
N ASN A 27 5.67 -22.58 -6.69
CA ASN A 27 5.16 -22.90 -8.03
C ASN A 27 5.79 -21.99 -9.10
N ARG A 28 5.87 -20.68 -8.86
CA ARG A 28 6.43 -19.72 -9.83
C ARG A 28 7.95 -19.84 -9.98
N LYS A 29 8.69 -19.94 -8.86
CA LYS A 29 10.17 -19.95 -8.90
C LYS A 29 10.75 -21.27 -9.39
N HIS A 30 10.00 -22.37 -9.27
CA HIS A 30 10.48 -23.71 -9.64
C HIS A 30 9.67 -24.35 -10.80
N ASP A 31 8.78 -23.58 -11.44
CA ASP A 31 7.88 -24.08 -12.49
C ASP A 31 7.14 -25.37 -12.06
N LYS A 32 6.41 -25.29 -10.96
CA LYS A 32 5.64 -26.40 -10.38
C LYS A 32 4.18 -26.02 -10.21
N HIS A 33 3.34 -27.05 -10.04
CA HIS A 33 1.89 -26.92 -9.86
C HIS A 33 1.43 -27.64 -8.59
N TYR A 34 2.09 -27.37 -7.45
CA TYR A 34 1.69 -27.97 -6.19
C TYR A 34 0.38 -27.39 -5.67
N ASN A 35 -0.44 -28.28 -5.06
CA ASN A 35 -1.68 -27.86 -4.44
C ASN A 35 -1.42 -27.17 -3.09
N LYS A 36 -2.17 -26.10 -2.80
CA LYS A 36 -2.12 -25.34 -1.53
C LYS A 36 -2.26 -26.26 -0.28
N LYS A 37 -3.09 -27.32 -0.34
CA LYS A 37 -3.26 -28.29 0.76
C LYS A 37 -1.96 -29.06 1.06
N ARG A 38 -1.19 -29.43 0.02
CA ARG A 38 0.10 -30.13 0.16
C ARG A 38 1.13 -29.23 0.88
N ILE A 39 1.25 -27.99 0.45
CA ILE A 39 2.18 -27.03 1.07
C ILE A 39 1.77 -26.75 2.52
N HIS A 40 0.50 -26.53 2.79
CA HIS A 40 -0.01 -26.32 4.15
C HIS A 40 0.33 -27.50 5.08
N ARG A 41 0.12 -28.73 4.62
CA ARG A 41 0.48 -29.93 5.39
C ARG A 41 1.98 -30.00 5.68
N LEU A 42 2.82 -29.69 4.70
CA LEU A 42 4.28 -29.71 4.87
C LEU A 42 4.74 -28.60 5.83
N MET A 43 4.21 -27.40 5.73
CA MET A 43 4.50 -26.31 6.68
C MET A 43 4.12 -26.70 8.11
N ASN A 44 2.96 -27.33 8.32
CA ASN A 44 2.56 -27.81 9.65
C ASN A 44 3.51 -28.90 10.18
N LEU A 45 3.98 -29.84 9.33
CA LEU A 45 4.94 -30.86 9.74
C LEU A 45 6.31 -30.28 10.09
N LEU A 46 6.70 -29.17 9.44
CA LEU A 46 7.94 -28.43 9.72
C LEU A 46 7.79 -27.43 10.89
N GLY A 47 6.60 -27.30 11.48
CA GLY A 47 6.34 -26.32 12.52
C GLY A 47 6.31 -24.86 12.04
N ILE A 48 6.30 -24.62 10.73
CA ILE A 48 6.38 -23.30 10.10
C ILE A 48 4.98 -22.67 10.03
N LYS A 49 4.83 -21.48 10.62
CA LYS A 49 3.61 -20.66 10.58
C LYS A 49 3.97 -19.20 10.32
N SER A 50 3.19 -18.54 9.45
CA SER A 50 3.42 -17.10 9.24
C SER A 50 3.13 -16.29 10.50
N GLU A 51 4.01 -15.36 10.79
CA GLU A 51 3.82 -14.40 11.86
C GLU A 51 2.81 -13.33 11.44
N ILE A 52 1.75 -13.18 12.22
CA ILE A 52 0.68 -12.20 11.96
C ILE A 52 0.45 -11.38 13.22
N ARG A 53 0.57 -10.05 13.11
CA ARG A 53 0.19 -9.16 14.20
C ARG A 53 -1.30 -8.85 14.16
N ARG A 54 -1.96 -8.90 15.33
CA ARG A 54 -3.34 -8.38 15.49
C ARG A 54 -3.31 -6.84 15.49
N SER A 55 -4.05 -6.21 14.58
CA SER A 55 -4.14 -4.75 14.51
C SER A 55 -4.92 -4.18 15.71
N ARG A 56 -4.44 -3.07 16.28
CA ARG A 56 -5.19 -2.22 17.21
C ARG A 56 -5.66 -0.99 16.46
N HIS A 57 -6.96 -0.70 16.50
CA HIS A 57 -7.52 0.52 15.88
C HIS A 57 -7.43 1.68 16.86
N SER A 58 -6.93 2.82 16.41
CA SER A 58 -7.01 4.09 17.12
C SER A 58 -7.43 5.18 16.12
N CYS A 59 -8.41 6.01 16.49
CA CYS A 59 -8.87 7.12 15.67
C CYS A 59 -8.49 8.46 16.34
N THR A 60 -7.91 9.37 15.57
CA THR A 60 -7.55 10.73 16.02
C THR A 60 -8.53 11.76 15.46
N LYS A 61 -8.73 12.86 16.18
CA LYS A 61 -9.62 13.97 15.79
C LYS A 61 -8.98 14.85 14.71
N SER A 62 -9.76 15.35 13.78
CA SER A 62 -9.38 15.91 12.48
C SER A 62 -9.35 17.45 12.41
N LYS A 63 -8.61 17.96 11.42
CA LYS A 63 -8.39 19.37 11.05
C LYS A 63 -9.31 19.82 9.89
N PRO A 64 -9.38 21.15 9.59
CA PRO A 64 -10.30 21.68 8.58
C PRO A 64 -10.07 21.12 7.17
N CYS A 65 -11.13 21.13 6.35
CA CYS A 65 -11.14 20.61 5.00
C CYS A 65 -10.81 21.69 3.99
N VAL A 66 -9.91 21.41 3.06
CA VAL A 66 -9.49 22.31 1.98
C VAL A 66 -9.97 21.81 0.61
N ALA A 67 -10.17 20.49 0.45
CA ALA A 67 -10.70 19.88 -0.75
C ALA A 67 -11.81 18.86 -0.43
N GLU A 68 -12.72 18.64 -1.39
CA GLU A 68 -13.80 17.66 -1.24
C GLU A 68 -13.30 16.22 -1.34
N ASN A 69 -14.09 15.28 -0.83
CA ASN A 69 -13.83 13.85 -1.03
C ASN A 69 -14.40 13.42 -2.39
N ILE A 70 -13.64 13.62 -3.45
CA ILE A 70 -14.02 13.23 -4.81
C ILE A 70 -13.90 11.72 -5.00
N LEU A 71 -12.89 11.10 -4.40
CA LEU A 71 -12.66 9.65 -4.47
C LEU A 71 -13.82 8.82 -3.91
N LYS A 72 -14.52 9.32 -2.86
CA LYS A 72 -15.73 8.71 -2.26
C LYS A 72 -15.60 7.21 -1.99
N ARG A 73 -14.42 6.72 -1.63
CA ARG A 73 -14.08 5.28 -1.45
C ARG A 73 -14.18 4.44 -2.72
N ASP A 74 -14.24 5.05 -3.89
CA ASP A 74 -14.11 4.34 -5.16
C ASP A 74 -12.62 4.08 -5.44
N PHE A 75 -12.11 3.02 -4.81
CA PHE A 75 -10.72 2.58 -4.93
C PHE A 75 -10.44 1.73 -6.17
N PHE A 76 -11.42 1.64 -7.05
CA PHE A 76 -11.25 0.96 -8.32
C PHE A 76 -10.69 1.92 -9.36
N ALA A 77 -9.66 1.48 -10.08
CA ALA A 77 -9.10 2.16 -11.23
C ALA A 77 -9.02 1.16 -12.40
N THR A 78 -9.23 1.63 -13.61
CA THR A 78 -9.26 0.79 -14.82
C THR A 78 -7.91 0.68 -15.51
N ALA A 79 -6.99 1.59 -15.20
CA ALA A 79 -5.61 1.61 -15.71
C ALA A 79 -4.65 2.24 -14.68
N PRO A 80 -3.33 2.01 -14.82
CA PRO A 80 -2.32 2.68 -14.01
C PRO A 80 -2.43 4.22 -14.11
N ASN A 81 -1.99 4.90 -13.07
CA ASN A 81 -1.89 6.37 -13.01
C ASN A 81 -3.24 7.12 -13.15
N GLN A 82 -4.37 6.45 -12.90
CA GLN A 82 -5.68 7.14 -12.85
C GLN A 82 -5.99 7.70 -11.46
N LYS A 83 -5.60 6.99 -10.40
CA LYS A 83 -5.88 7.37 -9.02
C LYS A 83 -4.70 7.02 -8.14
N TRP A 84 -4.14 8.01 -7.47
CA TRP A 84 -3.09 7.85 -6.48
C TRP A 84 -3.59 8.15 -5.09
N THR A 85 -3.18 7.35 -4.10
CA THR A 85 -3.40 7.66 -2.69
C THR A 85 -2.07 7.84 -1.98
N THR A 86 -2.05 8.76 -1.04
CA THR A 86 -0.83 9.10 -0.28
C THR A 86 -1.11 9.25 1.20
N ASP A 87 -0.10 8.98 1.99
CA ASP A 87 -0.12 9.16 3.44
C ASP A 87 1.31 9.13 3.99
N VAL A 88 1.46 9.48 5.27
CA VAL A 88 2.72 9.43 6.01
C VAL A 88 2.57 8.50 7.20
N THR A 89 3.54 7.61 7.38
CA THR A 89 3.63 6.77 8.59
C THR A 89 4.92 6.99 9.35
N GLU A 90 4.94 6.68 10.66
CA GLU A 90 6.13 6.78 11.49
C GLU A 90 6.62 5.41 11.97
N PHE A 91 7.94 5.33 12.16
CA PHE A 91 8.63 4.21 12.79
C PHE A 91 9.49 4.72 13.94
N ARG A 92 9.68 3.88 14.97
CA ARG A 92 10.54 4.15 16.12
C ARG A 92 11.26 2.88 16.53
N ILE A 93 12.55 2.96 16.80
CA ILE A 93 13.31 1.87 17.42
C ILE A 93 13.61 2.22 18.88
N PRO A 94 13.63 1.22 19.78
CA PRO A 94 13.80 1.48 21.21
C PRO A 94 15.11 2.18 21.61
N MET A 95 16.15 2.01 20.81
CA MET A 95 17.49 2.52 21.09
C MET A 95 17.78 3.90 20.47
N ASP A 96 16.81 4.54 19.82
CA ASP A 96 16.99 5.85 19.19
C ASP A 96 15.74 6.71 19.42
N ASP A 97 15.92 7.89 19.99
CA ASP A 97 14.83 8.83 20.28
C ASP A 97 14.25 9.49 19.02
N ARG A 98 14.97 9.41 17.90
CA ARG A 98 14.50 9.95 16.63
C ARG A 98 13.34 9.12 16.09
N LYS A 99 12.49 9.78 15.35
CA LYS A 99 11.43 9.14 14.55
C LYS A 99 11.85 9.11 13.10
N LEU A 100 11.60 7.99 12.45
CA LEU A 100 11.70 7.90 10.99
C LEU A 100 10.29 7.98 10.40
N TYR A 101 10.09 8.88 9.45
CA TYR A 101 8.84 9.06 8.72
C TYR A 101 9.00 8.53 7.29
N LEU A 102 8.00 7.82 6.84
CA LEU A 102 7.89 7.33 5.47
C LEU A 102 6.64 7.97 4.84
N SER A 103 6.84 8.77 3.81
CA SER A 103 5.78 9.22 2.91
C SER A 103 5.79 8.35 1.67
N ALA A 104 4.64 7.91 1.18
CA ALA A 104 4.55 7.14 -0.04
C ALA A 104 3.28 7.48 -0.83
N ILE A 105 3.37 7.31 -2.15
CA ILE A 105 2.26 7.37 -3.10
C ILE A 105 2.02 5.96 -3.61
N LEU A 106 0.76 5.51 -3.53
CA LEU A 106 0.31 4.20 -3.97
C LEU A 106 -0.68 4.35 -5.13
N ASP A 107 -0.45 3.66 -6.24
CA ASP A 107 -1.40 3.57 -7.34
C ASP A 107 -2.58 2.65 -6.98
N LEU A 108 -3.81 3.05 -7.33
CA LEU A 108 -5.00 2.27 -6.99
C LEU A 108 -5.30 1.13 -7.96
N TYR A 109 -4.71 1.11 -9.14
CA TYR A 109 -4.90 0.02 -10.11
C TYR A 109 -4.08 -1.22 -9.73
N ASP A 110 -2.76 -1.08 -9.70
CA ASP A 110 -1.82 -2.19 -9.49
C ASP A 110 -1.31 -2.31 -8.05
N ARG A 111 -1.61 -1.32 -7.20
CA ARG A 111 -1.15 -1.21 -5.80
C ARG A 111 0.35 -1.08 -5.64
N SER A 112 1.07 -0.69 -6.70
CA SER A 112 2.49 -0.38 -6.59
C SER A 112 2.74 0.89 -5.77
N ILE A 113 3.90 0.96 -5.17
CA ILE A 113 4.42 2.20 -4.60
C ILE A 113 5.07 2.96 -5.75
N VAL A 114 4.41 4.03 -6.16
CA VAL A 114 4.82 4.93 -7.25
C VAL A 114 6.12 5.62 -6.90
N SER A 115 6.13 6.24 -5.71
CA SER A 115 7.29 6.91 -5.12
C SER A 115 7.21 6.88 -3.60
N TYR A 116 8.36 7.09 -2.95
CA TYR A 116 8.45 7.26 -1.50
C TYR A 116 9.67 8.09 -1.09
N VAL A 117 9.59 8.67 0.10
CA VAL A 117 10.71 9.37 0.76
C VAL A 117 10.74 9.00 2.25
N LEU A 118 11.95 8.74 2.76
CA LEU A 118 12.24 8.57 4.17
C LEU A 118 12.89 9.83 4.73
N SER A 119 12.46 10.29 5.92
CA SER A 119 13.00 11.47 6.57
C SER A 119 12.89 11.38 8.09
N PHE A 120 13.78 12.04 8.81
CA PHE A 120 13.64 12.24 10.24
C PHE A 120 12.72 13.41 10.61
N ARG A 121 12.18 14.12 9.63
CA ARG A 121 11.25 15.23 9.80
C ARG A 121 9.93 14.94 9.13
N ASN A 122 8.83 15.19 9.86
CA ASN A 122 7.46 15.14 9.30
C ASN A 122 7.04 16.57 8.93
N ASP A 123 7.60 17.06 7.84
CA ASP A 123 7.37 18.42 7.34
C ASP A 123 6.80 18.41 5.89
N ASN A 124 6.60 19.61 5.34
CA ASN A 124 6.09 19.73 3.98
C ASN A 124 7.05 19.16 2.94
N LEU A 125 8.37 19.27 3.16
CA LEU A 125 9.37 18.78 2.22
C LEU A 125 9.31 17.26 2.05
N LEU A 126 8.98 16.52 3.11
CA LEU A 126 8.79 15.06 3.03
C LEU A 126 7.76 14.69 1.96
N VAL A 127 6.58 15.33 2.00
CA VAL A 127 5.49 15.06 1.06
C VAL A 127 5.78 15.66 -0.33
N PHE A 128 6.35 16.86 -0.39
CA PHE A 128 6.69 17.50 -1.66
C PHE A 128 7.71 16.71 -2.44
N ASN A 129 8.78 16.25 -1.79
CA ASN A 129 9.79 15.41 -2.43
C ASN A 129 9.21 14.05 -2.88
N THR A 130 8.25 13.49 -2.12
CA THR A 130 7.56 12.27 -2.52
C THR A 130 6.75 12.50 -3.81
N PHE A 131 6.04 13.63 -3.88
CA PHE A 131 5.28 14.03 -5.06
C PHE A 131 6.20 14.30 -6.26
N ASP A 132 7.26 15.08 -6.06
CA ASP A 132 8.20 15.44 -7.14
C ASP A 132 8.85 14.20 -7.76
N LYS A 133 9.25 13.20 -6.94
CA LYS A 133 9.73 11.90 -7.45
C LYS A 133 8.68 11.12 -8.24
N ALA A 134 7.39 11.21 -7.87
CA ALA A 134 6.34 10.55 -8.63
C ALA A 134 6.14 11.19 -10.00
N VAL A 135 6.14 12.52 -10.07
CA VAL A 135 6.03 13.27 -11.32
C VAL A 135 7.25 13.07 -12.22
N GLU A 136 8.47 13.05 -11.65
CA GLU A 136 9.68 12.74 -12.38
C GLU A 136 9.63 11.35 -13.04
N LYS A 137 9.07 10.36 -12.31
CA LYS A 137 8.92 8.99 -12.80
C LYS A 137 7.84 8.84 -13.87
N TYR A 138 6.73 9.58 -13.71
CA TYR A 138 5.57 9.53 -14.62
C TYR A 138 5.12 10.95 -14.99
N PRO A 139 5.86 11.67 -15.86
CA PRO A 139 5.60 13.09 -16.17
C PRO A 139 4.26 13.34 -16.85
N ASP A 140 3.73 12.37 -17.59
CA ASP A 140 2.47 12.46 -18.32
C ASP A 140 1.26 11.94 -17.49
N ALA A 141 1.45 11.60 -16.22
CA ALA A 141 0.38 11.12 -15.38
C ALA A 141 -0.41 12.27 -14.75
N HIS A 142 -1.74 12.23 -14.87
CA HIS A 142 -2.66 13.21 -14.27
C HIS A 142 -3.71 12.49 -13.37
N PRO A 143 -3.28 11.78 -12.31
CA PRO A 143 -4.20 11.03 -11.46
C PRO A 143 -5.11 11.93 -10.63
N LEU A 144 -6.26 11.41 -10.23
CA LEU A 144 -6.95 11.90 -9.05
C LEU A 144 -6.07 11.63 -7.82
N TYR A 145 -5.56 12.69 -7.19
CA TYR A 145 -4.62 12.63 -6.07
C TYR A 145 -5.36 12.67 -4.72
N HIS A 146 -5.43 11.55 -4.02
CA HIS A 146 -6.17 11.43 -2.75
C HIS A 146 -5.24 11.36 -1.54
N SER A 147 -5.54 12.17 -0.51
CA SER A 147 -4.80 12.19 0.75
C SER A 147 -5.73 12.26 1.96
N ASP A 148 -5.16 12.12 3.15
CA ASP A 148 -5.78 12.58 4.37
C ASP A 148 -5.75 14.12 4.47
N ARG A 149 -6.10 14.67 5.65
CA ARG A 149 -6.07 16.10 5.95
C ARG A 149 -4.82 16.52 6.72
N GLY A 150 -3.71 15.86 6.48
CA GLY A 150 -2.42 16.29 7.03
C GLY A 150 -2.09 17.73 6.60
N PHE A 151 -1.39 18.46 7.48
CA PHE A 151 -1.04 19.86 7.22
C PHE A 151 -0.20 20.04 5.95
N GLN A 152 0.55 19.02 5.56
CA GLN A 152 1.35 19.02 4.34
C GLN A 152 0.46 19.11 3.09
N TYR A 153 -0.63 18.33 3.06
CA TYR A 153 -1.56 18.25 1.92
C TYR A 153 -2.53 19.42 1.84
N THR A 154 -2.77 20.12 2.96
CA THR A 154 -3.63 21.30 3.02
C THR A 154 -2.90 22.61 2.72
N SER A 155 -1.58 22.57 2.55
CA SER A 155 -0.76 23.73 2.24
C SER A 155 -1.07 24.27 0.83
N LYS A 156 -1.15 25.60 0.69
CA LYS A 156 -1.36 26.25 -0.61
C LYS A 156 -0.29 25.87 -1.64
N ILE A 157 0.97 25.76 -1.20
CA ILE A 157 2.08 25.37 -2.06
C ILE A 157 1.85 23.98 -2.68
N PHE A 158 1.33 23.01 -1.89
CA PHE A 158 1.05 21.68 -2.39
C PHE A 158 -0.11 21.67 -3.39
N GLN A 159 -1.16 22.45 -3.13
CA GLN A 159 -2.27 22.60 -4.07
C GLN A 159 -1.81 23.18 -5.40
N ASP A 160 -0.97 24.22 -5.35
CA ASP A 160 -0.42 24.84 -6.56
C ASP A 160 0.49 23.86 -7.33
N LYS A 161 1.24 22.98 -6.63
CA LYS A 161 1.99 21.89 -7.27
C LYS A 161 1.08 20.92 -8.01
N LEU A 162 0.00 20.46 -7.40
CA LEU A 162 -0.98 19.56 -8.06
C LEU A 162 -1.58 20.20 -9.31
N LEU A 163 -2.03 21.45 -9.19
CA LEU A 163 -2.60 22.23 -10.31
C LEU A 163 -1.61 22.40 -11.46
N ALA A 164 -0.34 22.70 -11.15
CA ALA A 164 0.71 22.88 -12.15
C ALA A 164 0.94 21.61 -12.99
N HIS A 165 0.60 20.43 -12.43
CA HIS A 165 0.71 19.13 -13.13
C HIS A 165 -0.67 18.59 -13.59
N GLY A 166 -1.70 19.44 -13.63
CA GLY A 166 -3.04 19.04 -14.09
C GLY A 166 -3.73 17.97 -13.24
N MET A 167 -3.34 17.83 -11.98
CA MET A 167 -3.90 16.84 -11.06
C MET A 167 -5.03 17.43 -10.21
N GLU A 168 -6.10 16.68 -10.02
CA GLU A 168 -7.20 17.02 -9.14
C GLU A 168 -6.97 16.49 -7.72
N GLN A 169 -7.18 17.32 -6.70
CA GLN A 169 -7.02 16.93 -5.31
C GLN A 169 -8.33 16.41 -4.70
N SER A 170 -8.25 15.27 -4.04
CA SER A 170 -9.31 14.69 -3.23
C SER A 170 -8.83 14.47 -1.79
N MET A 171 -9.68 14.77 -0.80
CA MET A 171 -9.33 14.59 0.62
C MET A 171 -10.32 13.71 1.37
N SER A 172 -9.81 12.88 2.27
CA SER A 172 -10.62 12.09 3.20
C SER A 172 -11.55 12.98 4.02
N ARG A 173 -12.72 12.47 4.40
CA ARG A 173 -13.64 13.18 5.31
C ARG A 173 -13.10 13.18 6.74
N VAL A 174 -13.60 14.10 7.55
CA VAL A 174 -13.27 14.21 8.97
C VAL A 174 -13.57 12.89 9.70
N GLY A 175 -12.57 12.34 10.40
CA GLY A 175 -12.73 11.13 11.20
C GLY A 175 -13.01 9.84 10.42
N SER A 176 -12.78 9.84 9.11
CA SER A 176 -13.05 8.71 8.22
C SER A 176 -11.76 8.10 7.69
N CYS A 177 -11.03 7.38 8.54
CA CYS A 177 -9.79 6.69 8.15
C CYS A 177 -9.98 5.73 6.94
N ILE A 178 -11.14 5.10 6.81
CA ILE A 178 -11.46 4.21 5.68
C ILE A 178 -11.39 4.93 4.33
N ASP A 179 -11.51 6.26 4.29
CA ASP A 179 -11.46 7.02 3.04
C ASP A 179 -10.07 6.95 2.39
N ASN A 180 -9.01 6.64 3.15
CA ASN A 180 -7.65 6.40 2.66
C ASN A 180 -7.19 4.93 2.86
N GLY A 181 -8.13 4.00 2.94
CA GLY A 181 -7.93 2.60 3.28
C GLY A 181 -6.82 1.86 2.51
N PRO A 182 -6.61 2.06 1.21
CA PRO A 182 -5.56 1.35 0.47
C PRO A 182 -4.15 1.61 0.96
N VAL A 183 -3.76 2.86 1.19
CA VAL A 183 -2.41 3.20 1.69
C VAL A 183 -2.27 2.87 3.18
N GLU A 184 -3.34 3.03 3.98
CA GLU A 184 -3.34 2.54 5.37
C GLU A 184 -3.16 1.01 5.44
N GLY A 185 -3.76 0.28 4.50
CA GLY A 185 -3.55 -1.15 4.33
C GLY A 185 -2.10 -1.50 4.01
N PHE A 186 -1.44 -0.72 3.16
CA PHE A 186 -0.02 -0.86 2.89
C PHE A 186 0.82 -0.62 4.15
N TRP A 187 0.50 0.39 4.97
CA TRP A 187 1.19 0.59 6.26
C TRP A 187 1.06 -0.62 7.20
N GLY A 188 -0.12 -1.25 7.23
CA GLY A 188 -0.31 -2.49 7.97
C GLY A 188 0.59 -3.61 7.48
N ILE A 189 0.76 -3.74 6.17
CA ILE A 189 1.59 -4.76 5.53
C ILE A 189 3.07 -4.49 5.81
N VAL A 190 3.61 -3.31 5.49
CA VAL A 190 5.03 -3.00 5.69
C VAL A 190 5.43 -3.09 7.16
N LYS A 191 4.58 -2.60 8.08
CA LYS A 191 4.85 -2.70 9.52
C LYS A 191 4.85 -4.14 10.00
N THR A 192 3.96 -4.99 9.52
CA THR A 192 3.90 -6.40 9.91
C THR A 192 5.03 -7.21 9.30
N GLU A 193 5.31 -7.04 8.02
CA GLU A 193 6.25 -7.90 7.29
C GLU A 193 7.70 -7.41 7.37
N CYS A 194 7.93 -6.10 7.64
CA CYS A 194 9.28 -5.52 7.69
C CYS A 194 9.70 -5.04 9.09
N PHE A 195 8.77 -4.58 9.93
CA PHE A 195 9.16 -3.83 11.13
C PHE A 195 8.89 -4.58 12.46
N TYR A 196 7.64 -5.03 12.71
CA TYR A 196 7.24 -5.44 14.06
C TYR A 196 7.93 -6.70 14.60
N ASN A 197 8.32 -7.61 13.72
CA ASN A 197 8.91 -8.88 14.11
C ASN A 197 10.45 -8.88 13.93
N ARG A 198 11.04 -7.68 13.85
CA ARG A 198 12.48 -7.48 13.76
C ARG A 198 12.98 -6.55 14.84
N SER A 199 14.23 -6.72 15.22
CA SER A 199 14.98 -5.78 16.04
C SER A 199 15.98 -5.05 15.15
N PHE A 200 16.04 -3.73 15.27
CA PHE A 200 16.98 -2.90 14.51
C PHE A 200 17.98 -2.28 15.47
N SER A 201 19.25 -2.36 15.14
CA SER A 201 20.34 -1.82 15.95
C SER A 201 20.58 -0.33 15.66
N SER A 202 20.14 0.16 14.49
CA SER A 202 20.28 1.56 14.09
C SER A 202 19.16 2.02 13.15
N MET A 203 19.01 3.34 13.01
CA MET A 203 18.09 3.90 12.02
C MET A 203 18.52 3.62 10.58
N ASP A 204 19.81 3.52 10.30
CA ASP A 204 20.31 3.21 8.95
C ASP A 204 19.93 1.77 8.54
N GLU A 205 20.00 0.84 9.49
CA GLU A 205 19.51 -0.54 9.27
C GLU A 205 18.01 -0.57 8.98
N LEU A 206 17.21 0.21 9.71
CA LEU A 206 15.77 0.33 9.47
C LEU A 206 15.48 0.96 8.11
N ILE A 207 16.18 2.03 7.74
CA ILE A 207 16.04 2.70 6.44
C ILE A 207 16.28 1.68 5.32
N LYS A 208 17.42 0.99 5.36
CA LYS A 208 17.77 -0.03 4.37
C LYS A 208 16.72 -1.13 4.29
N ALA A 209 16.25 -1.63 5.42
CA ALA A 209 15.23 -2.67 5.46
C ALA A 209 13.89 -2.22 4.84
N ILE A 210 13.48 -0.95 5.03
CA ILE A 210 12.27 -0.40 4.42
C ILE A 210 12.45 -0.26 2.90
N GLU A 211 13.61 0.22 2.43
CA GLU A 211 13.92 0.37 1.01
C GLU A 211 13.92 -1.00 0.29
N GLU A 212 14.59 -1.99 0.86
CA GLU A 212 14.60 -3.37 0.35
C GLU A 212 13.17 -3.96 0.36
N TYR A 213 12.38 -3.66 1.41
CA TYR A 213 11.01 -4.14 1.50
C TYR A 213 10.10 -3.51 0.45
N ILE A 214 10.21 -2.20 0.16
CA ILE A 214 9.41 -1.55 -0.89
C ILE A 214 9.76 -2.11 -2.26
N HIS A 215 11.05 -2.38 -2.51
CA HIS A 215 11.47 -3.07 -3.73
C HIS A 215 10.83 -4.45 -3.83
N TYR A 216 10.97 -5.27 -2.78
CA TYR A 216 10.33 -6.59 -2.70
C TYR A 216 8.80 -6.50 -2.89
N TYR A 217 8.15 -5.54 -2.25
CA TYR A 217 6.71 -5.34 -2.36
C TYR A 217 6.26 -5.07 -3.81
N ASN A 218 6.98 -4.21 -4.51
CA ASN A 218 6.67 -3.85 -5.88
C ASN A 218 6.97 -4.97 -6.89
N TYR A 219 8.09 -5.67 -6.75
CA TYR A 219 8.60 -6.56 -7.81
C TYR A 219 8.49 -8.06 -7.48
N GLU A 220 8.42 -8.43 -6.21
CA GLU A 220 8.48 -9.84 -5.82
C GLU A 220 7.31 -10.30 -4.95
N ARG A 221 6.54 -9.38 -4.36
CA ARG A 221 5.44 -9.73 -3.47
C ARG A 221 4.18 -10.12 -4.25
N TYR A 222 4.07 -11.40 -4.60
CA TYR A 222 2.93 -11.93 -5.34
C TYR A 222 1.62 -11.83 -4.55
N GLN A 223 0.57 -11.32 -5.22
CA GLN A 223 -0.75 -11.08 -4.63
C GLN A 223 -1.82 -11.95 -5.28
N GLU A 224 -2.57 -12.69 -4.49
CA GLU A 224 -3.63 -13.59 -5.00
C GLU A 224 -4.71 -12.81 -5.79
N ARG A 225 -5.01 -11.57 -5.37
CA ARG A 225 -5.95 -10.69 -6.08
C ARG A 225 -5.52 -10.32 -7.51
N PHE A 226 -4.23 -10.36 -7.79
CA PHE A 226 -3.63 -10.10 -9.10
C PHE A 226 -3.27 -11.40 -9.85
N ASN A 227 -4.00 -12.48 -9.62
CA ASN A 227 -3.68 -13.78 -10.20
C ASN A 227 -2.24 -14.21 -9.88
N ASN A 228 -1.76 -13.90 -8.69
CA ASN A 228 -0.41 -14.16 -8.19
C ASN A 228 0.70 -13.40 -8.95
N LEU A 229 0.39 -12.24 -9.50
CA LEU A 229 1.37 -11.29 -10.01
C LEU A 229 1.83 -10.34 -8.90
N ALA A 230 3.03 -9.79 -9.04
CA ALA A 230 3.50 -8.66 -8.26
C ALA A 230 2.94 -7.34 -8.82
N PRO A 231 2.87 -6.25 -8.03
CA PRO A 231 2.35 -4.96 -8.48
C PRO A 231 2.96 -4.48 -9.80
N MET A 232 4.28 -4.52 -9.95
CA MET A 232 4.94 -4.05 -11.18
C MET A 232 4.71 -4.96 -12.38
N GLU A 233 4.49 -6.27 -12.18
CA GLU A 233 4.09 -7.16 -13.29
C GLU A 233 2.68 -6.79 -13.81
N VAL A 234 1.78 -6.36 -12.90
CA VAL A 234 0.44 -5.87 -13.27
C VAL A 234 0.54 -4.56 -14.04
N TRP A 235 1.39 -3.63 -13.58
CA TRP A 235 1.65 -2.37 -14.24
C TRP A 235 2.23 -2.56 -15.65
N GLU A 236 3.25 -3.39 -15.80
CA GLU A 236 3.88 -3.71 -17.08
C GLU A 236 2.89 -4.33 -18.07
N ALA A 237 2.08 -5.29 -17.60
CA ALA A 237 1.05 -5.92 -18.43
C ALA A 237 -0.01 -4.91 -18.90
N ALA A 238 -0.31 -3.89 -18.10
CA ALA A 238 -1.28 -2.86 -18.46
C ALA A 238 -0.75 -1.88 -19.52
N LEU A 239 0.54 -1.56 -19.52
CA LEU A 239 1.15 -0.64 -20.51
C LEU A 239 1.05 -1.15 -21.96
N HIS A 240 1.05 -2.46 -22.12
CA HIS A 240 1.03 -3.10 -23.45
C HIS A 240 -0.37 -3.53 -23.89
N ASN A 241 -1.43 -3.10 -23.19
CA ASN A 241 -2.78 -3.53 -23.46
C ASN A 241 -3.76 -2.34 -23.50
N GLU A 242 -4.43 -2.14 -24.64
CA GLU A 242 -5.47 -1.11 -24.78
C GLU A 242 -6.64 -1.33 -23.80
N HIS A 243 -6.88 -2.57 -23.37
CA HIS A 243 -7.89 -2.94 -22.39
C HIS A 243 -7.25 -3.70 -21.22
N PRO A 244 -6.61 -2.98 -20.26
CA PRO A 244 -5.93 -3.60 -19.13
C PRO A 244 -6.85 -4.53 -18.32
N VAL A 245 -6.29 -5.63 -17.82
CA VAL A 245 -7.03 -6.63 -17.04
C VAL A 245 -7.60 -5.96 -15.78
N GLN A 246 -8.91 -6.14 -15.55
CA GLN A 246 -9.57 -5.61 -14.37
C GLN A 246 -9.52 -6.59 -13.21
N TYR A 247 -9.06 -6.11 -12.06
CA TYR A 247 -8.95 -6.91 -10.83
C TYR A 247 -10.04 -6.51 -9.86
N PRO A 248 -10.99 -7.40 -9.50
CA PRO A 248 -12.07 -7.06 -8.60
C PRO A 248 -11.54 -6.70 -7.21
N ILE A 249 -12.14 -5.66 -6.62
CA ILE A 249 -11.89 -5.32 -5.23
C ILE A 249 -12.82 -6.18 -4.38
N PRO A 250 -12.32 -6.93 -3.38
CA PRO A 250 -13.17 -7.69 -2.48
C PRO A 250 -14.21 -6.79 -1.79
N GLU A 251 -15.44 -7.24 -1.73
CA GLU A 251 -16.51 -6.50 -1.04
C GLU A 251 -16.14 -6.21 0.41
N ASN A 252 -16.25 -4.95 0.79
CA ASN A 252 -16.08 -4.50 2.15
C ASN A 252 -17.40 -3.97 2.70
N LYS A 253 -17.96 -4.64 3.70
CA LYS A 253 -19.26 -4.30 4.33
C LYS A 253 -19.36 -2.83 4.76
N ARG A 254 -18.26 -2.21 5.22
CA ARG A 254 -18.23 -0.80 5.62
C ARG A 254 -18.30 0.14 4.42
N ILE A 255 -17.72 -0.25 3.30
CA ILE A 255 -17.80 0.51 2.02
C ILE A 255 -19.22 0.39 1.47
N LEU A 256 -19.80 -0.80 1.44
CA LEU A 256 -21.18 -1.02 1.02
C LEU A 256 -22.18 -0.20 1.84
N ALA A 257 -22.08 -0.25 3.18
CA ALA A 257 -22.94 0.54 4.07
C ALA A 257 -22.81 2.06 3.80
N PHE A 258 -21.61 2.53 3.48
CA PHE A 258 -21.37 3.93 3.10
C PHE A 258 -22.09 4.29 1.80
N TRP A 259 -21.99 3.47 0.76
CA TRP A 259 -22.65 3.73 -0.52
C TRP A 259 -24.17 3.67 -0.40
N THR A 260 -24.71 2.74 0.41
CA THR A 260 -26.14 2.69 0.73
C THR A 260 -26.60 4.00 1.35
N MET A 261 -25.89 4.49 2.37
CA MET A 261 -26.20 5.76 3.02
C MET A 261 -26.15 6.98 2.05
N ILE A 262 -25.20 7.00 1.11
CA ILE A 262 -25.12 8.08 0.10
C ILE A 262 -26.33 8.03 -0.83
N LYS A 263 -26.69 6.85 -1.34
CA LYS A 263 -27.86 6.68 -2.20
C LYS A 263 -29.15 7.12 -1.52
N GLU A 264 -29.36 6.73 -0.26
CA GLU A 264 -30.52 7.15 0.53
C GLU A 264 -30.60 8.68 0.75
N LYS A 265 -29.45 9.35 0.94
CA LYS A 265 -29.41 10.82 1.05
C LYS A 265 -29.75 11.51 -0.26
N GLN A 266 -29.27 11.01 -1.38
CA GLN A 266 -29.59 11.55 -2.71
C GLN A 266 -31.08 11.40 -3.06
N HIS A 267 -31.69 10.27 -2.69
CA HIS A 267 -33.14 10.08 -2.87
C HIS A 267 -34.02 10.95 -1.96
N LYS A 268 -33.49 11.42 -0.84
CA LYS A 268 -34.23 12.35 0.07
C LYS A 268 -34.07 13.82 -0.32
N SER A 269 -33.15 14.13 -1.22
CA SER A 269 -32.84 15.51 -1.67
C SER A 269 -33.37 15.78 -3.08
N ALA A 270 -33.95 14.79 -3.77
CA ALA A 270 -34.67 14.87 -5.02
C ALA A 270 -36.17 14.78 -4.75
#